data_95bda7b170529eb361f696cc7b171028
#
_entry.id   95bda7b170529eb361f696cc7b171028
#
_cell.length_a   1.000
_cell.length_b   1.000
_cell.length_c   1.000
_cell.angle_alpha   90.00
_cell.angle_beta   90.00
_cell.angle_gamma   90.00
#
_symmetry.space_group_name_H-M   'P 1'
#
loop_
_entity.id
_entity.type
_entity.pdbx_description
1 polymer ?
#
loop_
_entity_poly.entity_id
_entity_poly.type
_entity_poly.pdbx_seq_one_letter_code
_entity_poly.pdbx_strand_id
1 'polypeptide(L)'
;MTTLKAETLTLRDVHGLLGLQMQLNGSFTPLLSLEPLTEFEQQELVQIRDDFANYLTAAKVSEGLVKALTTFPLMRLAGFYRFPIEIQLEEGIERITIEDEDTIITGRFDLLAINQTARGGSKPFWVLVIESKNSSIDLSAGLPQLLTYAFKSLAYQESVWGLVTNGLRYQFLYLRQATPPTYQLMPDLNLFETERAIQLLQVLKAICKLEISDSSSSDVA
;
A
#
# COMPACT_ATOMS: atom_id res chain seq x y z
N MET A 1 11.78 -27.97 8.04
CA MET A 1 10.87 -26.91 7.53
C MET A 1 10.68 -25.85 8.60
N THR A 2 11.18 -24.65 8.38
CA THR A 2 11.13 -23.52 9.33
C THR A 2 9.96 -22.62 8.98
N THR A 3 9.19 -22.20 9.97
CA THR A 3 8.09 -21.22 9.74
C THR A 3 8.50 -19.88 10.34
N LEU A 4 8.54 -18.85 9.50
CA LEU A 4 8.82 -17.47 9.87
C LEU A 4 7.53 -16.65 9.81
N LYS A 5 7.42 -15.65 10.68
CA LYS A 5 6.33 -14.67 10.63
C LYS A 5 6.81 -13.40 9.96
N ALA A 6 6.07 -12.88 8.98
CA ALA A 6 6.42 -11.65 8.26
C ALA A 6 6.67 -10.47 9.21
N GLU A 7 5.92 -10.37 10.30
CA GLU A 7 6.05 -9.32 11.33
C GLU A 7 7.38 -9.33 12.10
N THR A 8 8.12 -10.45 12.06
CA THR A 8 9.41 -10.60 12.77
C THR A 8 10.62 -10.47 11.85
N LEU A 9 10.40 -10.36 10.54
CA LEU A 9 11.49 -10.24 9.57
C LEU A 9 12.09 -8.84 9.59
N THR A 10 13.41 -8.78 9.43
CA THR A 10 14.12 -7.53 9.13
C THR A 10 14.14 -7.28 7.62
N LEU A 11 14.47 -6.06 7.21
CA LEU A 11 14.62 -5.74 5.79
C LEU A 11 15.74 -6.58 5.13
N ARG A 12 16.80 -6.91 5.89
CA ARG A 12 17.87 -7.80 5.44
C ARG A 12 17.35 -9.22 5.16
N ASP A 13 16.49 -9.73 6.05
CA ASP A 13 15.89 -11.06 5.88
C ASP A 13 15.02 -11.10 4.64
N VAL A 14 14.19 -10.07 4.43
CA VAL A 14 13.33 -9.96 3.24
C VAL A 14 14.16 -9.89 1.96
N HIS A 15 15.24 -9.12 1.94
CA HIS A 15 16.15 -9.07 0.79
C HIS A 15 16.81 -10.44 0.51
N GLY A 16 17.26 -11.13 1.56
CA GLY A 16 17.91 -12.44 1.42
C GLY A 16 16.94 -13.53 0.98
N LEU A 17 15.81 -13.65 1.69
CA LEU A 17 14.84 -14.74 1.47
C LEU A 17 14.04 -14.59 0.17
N LEU A 18 13.67 -13.34 -0.20
CA LEU A 18 12.83 -13.08 -1.38
C LEU A 18 13.64 -12.57 -2.59
N GLY A 19 14.95 -12.42 -2.46
CA GLY A 19 15.81 -11.90 -3.52
C GLY A 19 15.51 -10.46 -3.93
N LEU A 20 14.83 -9.68 -3.09
CA LEU A 20 14.40 -8.32 -3.41
C LEU A 20 15.56 -7.34 -3.44
N GLN A 21 15.58 -6.46 -4.45
CA GLN A 21 16.56 -5.39 -4.57
C GLN A 21 15.89 -4.02 -4.52
N MET A 22 16.39 -3.15 -3.64
CA MET A 22 15.96 -1.77 -3.54
C MET A 22 16.59 -0.91 -4.64
N GLN A 23 15.76 -0.17 -5.37
CA GLN A 23 16.19 0.87 -6.29
C GLN A 23 16.04 2.24 -5.61
N LEU A 24 17.08 3.06 -5.69
CA LEU A 24 17.07 4.42 -5.15
C LEU A 24 16.32 5.39 -6.08
N ASN A 25 15.96 6.56 -5.54
CA ASN A 25 15.36 7.67 -6.28
C ASN A 25 13.98 7.36 -6.90
N GLY A 26 13.13 6.67 -6.16
CA GLY A 26 11.72 6.49 -6.55
C GLY A 26 11.02 7.83 -6.79
N SER A 27 10.16 7.89 -7.80
CA SER A 27 9.36 9.07 -8.14
C SER A 27 7.98 8.65 -8.62
N PHE A 28 6.95 9.41 -8.22
CA PHE A 28 5.58 9.16 -8.65
C PHE A 28 5.37 9.49 -10.14
N THR A 29 5.97 10.57 -10.63
CA THR A 29 5.70 11.14 -11.97
C THR A 29 5.87 10.17 -13.15
N PRO A 30 6.88 9.30 -13.18
CA PRO A 30 6.99 8.34 -14.28
C PRO A 30 5.93 7.23 -14.27
N LEU A 31 5.29 7.01 -13.11
CA LEU A 31 4.40 5.87 -12.86
C LEU A 31 2.93 6.29 -12.75
N LEU A 32 2.66 7.52 -12.33
CA LEU A 32 1.32 8.02 -12.03
C LEU A 32 1.08 9.39 -12.66
N SER A 33 -0.13 9.59 -13.20
CA SER A 33 -0.65 10.91 -13.58
C SER A 33 -1.38 11.53 -12.39
N LEU A 34 -0.81 12.57 -11.80
CA LEU A 34 -1.38 13.24 -10.63
C LEU A 34 -2.30 14.37 -11.07
N GLU A 35 -3.60 14.20 -10.91
CA GLU A 35 -4.61 15.20 -11.25
C GLU A 35 -4.85 16.18 -10.09
N PRO A 36 -5.17 17.46 -10.36
CA PRO A 36 -5.57 18.41 -9.35
C PRO A 36 -6.78 17.91 -8.54
N LEU A 37 -6.80 18.24 -7.24
CA LEU A 37 -7.94 17.95 -6.39
C LEU A 37 -9.05 18.97 -6.60
N THR A 38 -10.29 18.53 -6.51
CA THR A 38 -11.46 19.41 -6.45
C THR A 38 -11.49 20.16 -5.12
N GLU A 39 -12.25 21.25 -5.05
CA GLU A 39 -12.44 22.01 -3.81
C GLU A 39 -13.04 21.14 -2.69
N PHE A 40 -14.01 20.30 -3.02
CA PHE A 40 -14.59 19.34 -2.06
C PHE A 40 -13.53 18.37 -1.50
N GLU A 41 -12.69 17.81 -2.36
CA GLU A 41 -11.62 16.89 -1.93
C GLU A 41 -10.59 17.57 -1.03
N GLN A 42 -10.28 18.85 -1.29
CA GLN A 42 -9.38 19.64 -0.45
C GLN A 42 -10.01 19.93 0.93
N GLN A 43 -11.30 20.25 0.98
CA GLN A 43 -12.02 20.48 2.24
C GLN A 43 -12.08 19.20 3.09
N GLU A 44 -12.44 18.06 2.49
CA GLU A 44 -12.45 16.76 3.17
C GLU A 44 -11.05 16.35 3.68
N LEU A 45 -10.02 16.62 2.89
CA LEU A 45 -8.63 16.35 3.29
C LEU A 45 -8.22 17.19 4.53
N VAL A 46 -8.61 18.45 4.58
CA VAL A 46 -8.40 19.31 5.75
C VAL A 46 -9.14 18.75 6.97
N GLN A 47 -10.38 18.30 6.81
CA GLN A 47 -11.16 17.70 7.90
C GLN A 47 -10.49 16.43 8.45
N ILE A 48 -10.04 15.52 7.57
CA ILE A 48 -9.31 14.29 7.96
C ILE A 48 -8.05 14.65 8.77
N ARG A 49 -7.29 15.64 8.31
CA ARG A 49 -6.09 16.13 9.00
C ARG A 49 -6.42 16.67 10.39
N ASP A 50 -7.43 17.53 10.49
CA ASP A 50 -7.79 18.21 11.74
C ASP A 50 -8.38 17.23 12.76
N ASP A 51 -9.18 16.26 12.31
CA ASP A 51 -9.68 15.17 13.15
C ASP A 51 -8.52 14.34 13.72
N PHE A 52 -7.56 13.94 12.88
CA PHE A 52 -6.40 13.18 13.34
C PHE A 52 -5.52 14.00 14.30
N ALA A 53 -5.31 15.30 14.03
CA ALA A 53 -4.55 16.20 14.88
C ALA A 53 -5.14 16.30 16.30
N ASN A 54 -6.47 16.34 16.42
CA ASN A 54 -7.17 16.39 17.71
C ASN A 54 -6.86 15.16 18.58
N TYR A 55 -6.85 13.96 17.97
CA TYR A 55 -6.49 12.72 18.68
C TYR A 55 -5.00 12.68 19.02
N LEU A 56 -4.13 13.09 18.11
CA LEU A 56 -2.69 13.07 18.29
C LEU A 56 -2.23 14.01 19.43
N THR A 57 -2.88 15.16 19.61
CA THR A 57 -2.60 16.09 20.71
C THR A 57 -3.02 15.55 22.07
N ALA A 58 -4.03 14.69 22.12
CA ALA A 58 -4.51 14.09 23.36
C ALA A 58 -3.64 12.94 23.84
N ALA A 59 -3.20 12.08 22.96
CA ALA A 59 -2.36 10.91 23.28
C ALA A 59 -1.81 10.23 22.01
N LYS A 60 -0.97 9.19 22.22
CA LYS A 60 -0.57 8.27 21.15
C LYS A 60 -1.79 7.63 20.50
N VAL A 61 -1.90 7.74 19.20
CA VAL A 61 -2.99 7.14 18.42
C VAL A 61 -2.67 5.67 18.12
N SER A 62 -3.59 4.78 18.50
CA SER A 62 -3.45 3.35 18.23
C SER A 62 -3.57 3.04 16.73
N GLU A 63 -3.08 1.88 16.30
CA GLU A 63 -3.15 1.45 14.91
C GLU A 63 -4.59 1.40 14.38
N GLY A 64 -5.53 0.87 15.15
CA GLY A 64 -6.95 0.86 14.78
C GLY A 64 -7.53 2.26 14.58
N LEU A 65 -7.13 3.23 15.43
CA LEU A 65 -7.55 4.63 15.26
C LEU A 65 -6.83 5.31 14.09
N VAL A 66 -5.57 4.97 13.80
CA VAL A 66 -4.90 5.43 12.57
C VAL A 66 -5.68 4.99 11.35
N LYS A 67 -6.06 3.70 11.28
CA LYS A 67 -6.90 3.18 10.18
C LYS A 67 -8.23 3.94 10.08
N ALA A 68 -8.93 4.10 11.20
CA ALA A 68 -10.26 4.74 11.22
C ALA A 68 -10.25 6.23 10.89
N LEU A 69 -9.27 6.97 11.43
CA LEU A 69 -9.23 8.44 11.30
C LEU A 69 -8.54 8.94 10.03
N THR A 70 -7.65 8.14 9.44
CA THR A 70 -6.88 8.58 8.27
C THR A 70 -6.98 7.62 7.09
N THR A 71 -6.60 6.34 7.24
CA THR A 71 -6.49 5.42 6.12
C THR A 71 -7.84 5.20 5.42
N PHE A 72 -8.89 4.84 6.15
CA PHE A 72 -10.21 4.61 5.56
C PHE A 72 -10.85 5.87 4.96
N PRO A 73 -10.83 7.04 5.63
CA PRO A 73 -11.33 8.27 5.02
C PRO A 73 -10.59 8.66 3.74
N LEU A 74 -9.26 8.58 3.71
CA LEU A 74 -8.45 8.86 2.53
C LEU A 74 -8.75 7.89 1.38
N MET A 75 -8.86 6.58 1.67
CA MET A 75 -9.21 5.58 0.65
C MET A 75 -10.62 5.81 0.08
N ARG A 76 -11.59 6.14 0.94
CA ARG A 76 -12.94 6.49 0.49
C ARG A 76 -12.91 7.71 -0.43
N LEU A 77 -12.20 8.76 -0.05
CA LEU A 77 -12.07 10.00 -0.81
C LEU A 77 -11.36 9.76 -2.15
N ALA A 78 -10.36 8.88 -2.17
CA ALA A 78 -9.63 8.49 -3.36
C ALA A 78 -10.41 7.57 -4.33
N GLY A 79 -11.54 6.99 -3.89
CA GLY A 79 -12.41 6.17 -4.73
C GLY A 79 -12.31 4.65 -4.54
N PHE A 80 -11.49 4.15 -3.61
CA PHE A 80 -11.29 2.71 -3.41
C PHE A 80 -12.55 1.94 -2.95
N TYR A 81 -13.63 2.62 -2.53
CA TYR A 81 -14.89 1.97 -2.13
C TYR A 81 -15.87 1.78 -3.29
N ARG A 82 -15.43 2.02 -4.51
CA ARG A 82 -16.26 1.88 -5.71
C ARG A 82 -15.86 0.64 -6.49
N PHE A 83 -16.88 -0.09 -6.97
CA PHE A 83 -16.65 -1.18 -7.91
C PHE A 83 -15.81 -0.69 -9.11
N PRO A 84 -14.85 -1.47 -9.62
CA PRO A 84 -14.57 -2.87 -9.31
C PRO A 84 -13.58 -3.13 -8.16
N ILE A 85 -13.23 -2.12 -7.37
CA ILE A 85 -12.32 -2.27 -6.24
C ILE A 85 -13.07 -2.85 -5.03
N GLU A 86 -12.47 -3.84 -4.41
CA GLU A 86 -12.89 -4.43 -3.13
C GLU A 86 -11.78 -4.28 -2.11
N ILE A 87 -12.15 -4.00 -0.86
CA ILE A 87 -11.23 -3.89 0.26
C ILE A 87 -11.34 -5.14 1.12
N GLN A 88 -10.21 -5.79 1.36
CA GLN A 88 -10.06 -6.89 2.29
C GLN A 88 -9.26 -6.43 3.51
N LEU A 89 -9.69 -6.84 4.70
CA LEU A 89 -9.10 -6.45 5.98
C LEU A 89 -8.61 -7.67 6.73
N GLU A 90 -7.40 -7.55 7.27
CA GLU A 90 -6.83 -8.50 8.24
C GLU A 90 -6.89 -9.97 7.81
N GLU A 91 -6.79 -10.23 6.52
CA GLU A 91 -6.75 -11.59 6.01
C GLU A 91 -5.33 -12.16 6.01
N GLY A 92 -5.23 -13.47 6.21
CA GLY A 92 -3.98 -14.20 6.13
C GLY A 92 -3.46 -14.26 4.70
N ILE A 93 -2.17 -14.00 4.51
CA ILE A 93 -1.53 -14.32 3.23
C ILE A 93 -1.42 -15.85 3.07
N GLU A 94 -1.55 -16.32 1.84
CA GLU A 94 -1.12 -17.68 1.52
C GLU A 94 0.36 -17.85 1.88
N ARG A 95 0.76 -19.06 2.24
CA ARG A 95 2.15 -19.37 2.57
C ARG A 95 3.08 -19.01 1.42
N ILE A 96 4.17 -18.31 1.75
CA ILE A 96 5.28 -18.09 0.82
C ILE A 96 6.33 -19.17 1.13
N THR A 97 6.54 -20.09 0.21
CA THR A 97 7.56 -21.15 0.34
C THR A 97 8.85 -20.69 -0.30
N ILE A 98 9.94 -20.73 0.44
CA ILE A 98 11.30 -20.51 -0.07
C ILE A 98 11.89 -21.89 -0.32
N GLU A 99 11.95 -22.30 -1.59
CA GLU A 99 12.26 -23.67 -1.99
C GLU A 99 13.67 -24.11 -1.56
N ASP A 100 14.66 -23.23 -1.70
CA ASP A 100 16.07 -23.55 -1.42
C ASP A 100 16.40 -23.61 0.08
N GLU A 101 15.53 -23.10 0.97
CA GLU A 101 15.81 -22.99 2.40
C GLU A 101 14.87 -23.82 3.30
N ASP A 102 13.99 -24.61 2.72
CA ASP A 102 12.94 -25.36 3.46
C ASP A 102 12.18 -24.44 4.47
N THR A 103 11.95 -23.19 4.04
CA THR A 103 11.37 -22.11 4.86
C THR A 103 10.02 -21.69 4.32
N ILE A 104 9.07 -21.49 5.23
CA ILE A 104 7.75 -20.92 4.93
C ILE A 104 7.59 -19.60 5.67
N ILE A 105 7.13 -18.56 4.95
CA ILE A 105 6.74 -17.29 5.56
C ILE A 105 5.21 -17.22 5.63
N THR A 106 4.70 -16.83 6.78
CA THR A 106 3.28 -16.62 7.04
C THR A 106 3.03 -15.21 7.59
N GLY A 107 1.81 -14.70 7.43
CA GLY A 107 1.45 -13.41 7.98
C GLY A 107 0.01 -13.02 7.64
N ARG A 108 -0.35 -11.79 8.00
CA ARG A 108 -1.67 -11.21 7.75
C ARG A 108 -1.47 -9.73 7.42
N PHE A 109 -1.99 -9.28 6.28
CA PHE A 109 -1.96 -7.86 5.93
C PHE A 109 -3.05 -7.10 6.68
N ASP A 110 -2.83 -5.81 6.90
CA ASP A 110 -3.82 -4.95 7.54
C ASP A 110 -4.98 -4.64 6.58
N LEU A 111 -4.62 -4.26 5.36
CA LEU A 111 -5.59 -3.88 4.34
C LEU A 111 -5.04 -4.18 2.95
N LEU A 112 -5.89 -4.74 2.10
CA LEU A 112 -5.61 -4.98 0.69
C LEU A 112 -6.77 -4.46 -0.16
N ALA A 113 -6.47 -3.63 -1.15
CA ALA A 113 -7.39 -3.26 -2.21
C ALA A 113 -7.12 -4.14 -3.44
N ILE A 114 -8.17 -4.81 -3.93
CA ILE A 114 -8.12 -5.69 -5.10
C ILE A 114 -9.08 -5.21 -6.18
N ASN A 115 -8.76 -5.50 -7.44
CA ASN A 115 -9.68 -5.34 -8.57
C ASN A 115 -10.26 -6.72 -8.93
N GLN A 116 -11.57 -6.87 -8.77
CA GLN A 116 -12.30 -8.12 -9.02
C GLN A 116 -12.44 -8.46 -10.50
N THR A 117 -12.38 -7.49 -11.40
CA THR A 117 -12.64 -7.69 -12.84
C THR A 117 -11.39 -7.75 -13.69
N ALA A 118 -10.21 -7.53 -13.09
CA ALA A 118 -8.98 -7.47 -13.85
C ALA A 118 -8.60 -8.83 -14.45
N ARG A 119 -8.64 -8.86 -15.79
CA ARG A 119 -7.90 -9.77 -16.65
C ARG A 119 -8.13 -11.26 -16.47
N GLY A 120 -9.35 -11.78 -16.70
CA GLY A 120 -9.58 -13.19 -17.11
C GLY A 120 -8.89 -14.31 -16.34
N GLY A 121 -8.27 -14.01 -15.20
CA GLY A 121 -7.55 -14.92 -14.33
C GLY A 121 -8.38 -15.38 -13.15
N SER A 122 -8.03 -16.54 -12.59
CA SER A 122 -8.70 -17.08 -11.40
C SER A 122 -8.36 -16.34 -10.10
N LYS A 123 -7.44 -15.35 -10.13
CA LYS A 123 -7.01 -14.59 -8.95
C LYS A 123 -7.25 -13.10 -9.15
N PRO A 124 -7.75 -12.39 -8.09
CA PRO A 124 -7.95 -10.94 -8.16
C PRO A 124 -6.61 -10.22 -8.28
N PHE A 125 -6.63 -9.07 -8.97
CA PHE A 125 -5.44 -8.21 -9.13
C PHE A 125 -5.28 -7.32 -7.89
N TRP A 126 -4.09 -7.32 -7.29
CA TRP A 126 -3.78 -6.50 -6.12
C TRP A 126 -3.41 -5.08 -6.54
N VAL A 127 -4.23 -4.14 -6.17
CA VAL A 127 -4.07 -2.72 -6.49
C VAL A 127 -3.14 -2.03 -5.50
N LEU A 128 -3.40 -2.23 -4.20
CA LEU A 128 -2.67 -1.58 -3.12
C LEU A 128 -2.67 -2.45 -1.86
N VAL A 129 -1.48 -2.73 -1.33
CA VAL A 129 -1.29 -3.38 -0.02
C VAL A 129 -0.94 -2.31 1.01
N ILE A 130 -1.61 -2.30 2.15
CA ILE A 130 -1.36 -1.31 3.21
C ILE A 130 -0.97 -2.01 4.51
N GLU A 131 0.07 -1.50 5.12
CA GLU A 131 0.52 -1.83 6.47
C GLU A 131 0.42 -0.58 7.34
N SER A 132 -0.38 -0.63 8.37
CA SER A 132 -0.59 0.47 9.31
C SER A 132 0.21 0.26 10.59
N LYS A 133 0.69 1.35 11.17
CA LYS A 133 1.36 1.36 12.47
C LYS A 133 0.72 2.42 13.37
N ASN A 134 0.91 2.30 14.68
CA ASN A 134 0.49 3.36 15.59
C ASN A 134 1.34 4.63 15.39
N SER A 135 0.85 5.80 15.82
CA SER A 135 1.43 7.11 15.52
C SER A 135 2.87 7.33 16.02
N SER A 136 3.38 6.50 16.94
CA SER A 136 4.73 6.63 17.49
C SER A 136 5.76 5.67 16.88
N ILE A 137 5.36 4.84 15.92
CA ILE A 137 6.26 3.89 15.25
C ILE A 137 6.81 4.51 13.96
N ASP A 138 8.11 4.33 13.74
CA ASP A 138 8.72 4.71 12.46
C ASP A 138 8.26 3.79 11.33
N LEU A 139 8.08 4.36 10.14
CA LEU A 139 7.56 3.63 8.97
C LEU A 139 8.47 2.48 8.53
N SER A 140 9.77 2.60 8.78
CA SER A 140 10.74 1.55 8.44
C SER A 140 10.44 0.21 9.11
N ALA A 141 9.76 0.22 10.26
CA ALA A 141 9.35 -1.00 10.96
C ALA A 141 8.25 -1.79 10.23
N GLY A 142 7.45 -1.14 9.38
CA GLY A 142 6.41 -1.79 8.57
C GLY A 142 6.90 -2.29 7.19
N LEU A 143 8.04 -1.79 6.70
CA LEU A 143 8.53 -2.12 5.36
C LEU A 143 8.79 -3.61 5.12
N PRO A 144 9.45 -4.36 6.03
CA PRO A 144 9.69 -5.79 5.82
C PRO A 144 8.39 -6.58 5.66
N GLN A 145 7.41 -6.28 6.51
CA GLN A 145 6.10 -6.90 6.52
C GLN A 145 5.35 -6.58 5.22
N LEU A 146 5.27 -5.30 4.85
CA LEU A 146 4.64 -4.85 3.60
C LEU A 146 5.27 -5.50 2.36
N LEU A 147 6.61 -5.51 2.26
CA LEU A 147 7.33 -6.11 1.14
C LEU A 147 7.06 -7.61 1.02
N THR A 148 7.01 -8.31 2.15
CA THR A 148 6.68 -9.74 2.18
C THR A 148 5.28 -10.00 1.63
N TYR A 149 4.30 -9.20 2.01
CA TYR A 149 2.93 -9.34 1.51
C TYR A 149 2.82 -8.99 0.03
N ALA A 150 3.38 -7.83 -0.35
CA ALA A 150 3.37 -7.39 -1.75
C ALA A 150 4.07 -8.38 -2.69
N PHE A 151 5.17 -8.99 -2.26
CA PHE A 151 5.91 -9.99 -3.03
C PHE A 151 5.03 -11.17 -3.47
N LYS A 152 4.08 -11.59 -2.65
CA LYS A 152 3.16 -12.69 -2.97
C LYS A 152 2.38 -12.46 -4.27
N SER A 153 2.03 -11.21 -4.58
CA SER A 153 1.29 -10.87 -5.79
C SER A 153 2.11 -11.04 -7.08
N LEU A 154 3.44 -10.95 -7.01
CA LEU A 154 4.30 -11.10 -8.18
C LEU A 154 4.25 -12.49 -8.82
N ALA A 155 3.66 -13.47 -8.14
CA ALA A 155 3.42 -14.80 -8.71
C ALA A 155 2.38 -14.78 -9.87
N TYR A 156 1.57 -13.70 -9.99
CA TYR A 156 0.49 -13.60 -10.96
C TYR A 156 0.26 -12.19 -11.55
N GLN A 157 1.05 -11.20 -11.12
CA GLN A 157 1.01 -9.85 -11.67
C GLN A 157 2.42 -9.24 -11.75
N GLU A 158 2.62 -8.29 -12.67
CA GLU A 158 3.94 -7.70 -12.94
C GLU A 158 4.40 -6.70 -11.87
N SER A 159 3.46 -6.06 -11.20
CA SER A 159 3.75 -5.03 -10.22
C SER A 159 2.61 -4.81 -9.23
N VAL A 160 2.95 -4.18 -8.08
CA VAL A 160 1.98 -3.81 -7.06
C VAL A 160 2.45 -2.57 -6.31
N TRP A 161 1.50 -1.72 -5.92
CA TRP A 161 1.75 -0.64 -4.99
C TRP A 161 1.64 -1.13 -3.55
N GLY A 162 2.50 -0.59 -2.70
CA GLY A 162 2.44 -0.78 -1.25
C GLY A 162 2.47 0.56 -0.53
N LEU A 163 1.90 0.60 0.67
CA LEU A 163 1.87 1.77 1.54
C LEU A 163 2.10 1.36 2.99
N VAL A 164 3.10 1.96 3.65
CA VAL A 164 3.22 1.96 5.12
C VAL A 164 2.80 3.31 5.64
N THR A 165 1.98 3.33 6.69
CA THR A 165 1.54 4.57 7.34
C THR A 165 1.46 4.44 8.87
N ASN A 166 1.69 5.56 9.56
CA ASN A 166 1.39 5.73 10.99
C ASN A 166 0.33 6.83 11.24
N GLY A 167 -0.38 7.20 10.17
CA GLY A 167 -1.41 8.25 10.17
C GLY A 167 -0.86 9.64 9.91
N LEU A 168 0.37 9.94 10.32
CA LEU A 168 1.04 11.21 10.06
C LEU A 168 1.85 11.17 8.77
N ARG A 169 2.63 10.10 8.59
CA ARG A 169 3.53 9.88 7.46
C ARG A 169 3.06 8.71 6.63
N TYR A 170 3.32 8.79 5.32
CA TYR A 170 2.89 7.83 4.29
C TYR A 170 4.05 7.52 3.37
N GLN A 171 4.59 6.31 3.46
CA GLN A 171 5.68 5.82 2.62
C GLN A 171 5.12 4.84 1.59
N PHE A 172 4.99 5.29 0.35
CA PHE A 172 4.65 4.40 -0.76
C PHE A 172 5.87 3.64 -1.24
N LEU A 173 5.62 2.43 -1.74
CA LEU A 173 6.57 1.67 -2.52
C LEU A 173 5.91 1.13 -3.80
N TYR A 174 6.72 0.93 -4.81
CA TYR A 174 6.34 0.26 -6.05
C TYR A 174 7.22 -0.96 -6.24
N LEU A 175 6.62 -2.15 -6.14
CA LEU A 175 7.28 -3.44 -6.30
C LEU A 175 7.00 -3.96 -7.70
N ARG A 176 8.04 -4.44 -8.40
CA ARG A 176 7.94 -4.94 -9.76
C ARG A 176 8.65 -6.26 -9.93
N GLN A 177 8.02 -7.15 -10.73
CA GLN A 177 8.65 -8.38 -11.20
C GLN A 177 9.83 -8.05 -12.11
N ALA A 178 10.99 -8.60 -11.80
CA ALA A 178 12.22 -8.51 -12.55
C ALA A 178 13.09 -9.72 -12.16
N THR A 179 14.29 -9.84 -12.71
CA THR A 179 15.25 -10.89 -12.32
C THR A 179 16.55 -10.22 -11.89
N PRO A 180 16.77 -10.05 -10.58
CA PRO A 180 15.85 -10.29 -9.46
C PRO A 180 14.72 -9.24 -9.34
N PRO A 181 13.64 -9.51 -8.55
CA PRO A 181 12.55 -8.56 -8.35
C PRO A 181 13.02 -7.30 -7.61
N THR A 182 12.46 -6.15 -8.00
CA THR A 182 12.93 -4.84 -7.52
C THR A 182 11.81 -4.03 -6.90
N TYR A 183 12.14 -3.18 -5.93
CA TYR A 183 11.21 -2.18 -5.42
C TYR A 183 11.83 -0.79 -5.29
N GLN A 184 10.99 0.23 -5.35
CA GLN A 184 11.36 1.63 -5.18
C GLN A 184 10.59 2.21 -4.01
N LEU A 185 11.27 2.92 -3.12
CA LEU A 185 10.63 3.77 -2.11
C LEU A 185 10.35 5.14 -2.73
N MET A 186 9.10 5.58 -2.67
CA MET A 186 8.70 6.89 -3.16
C MET A 186 9.05 7.98 -2.13
N PRO A 187 9.02 9.27 -2.50
CA PRO A 187 9.14 10.35 -1.52
C PRO A 187 8.12 10.20 -0.39
N ASP A 188 8.56 10.45 0.84
CA ASP A 188 7.70 10.42 2.03
C ASP A 188 6.69 11.56 1.98
N LEU A 189 5.43 11.27 2.30
CA LEU A 189 4.33 12.22 2.32
C LEU A 189 3.82 12.41 3.75
N ASN A 190 3.59 13.66 4.14
CA ASN A 190 3.17 14.03 5.49
C ASN A 190 1.77 14.68 5.43
N LEU A 191 0.82 14.14 6.20
CA LEU A 191 -0.56 14.62 6.25
C LEU A 191 -0.67 16.06 6.77
N PHE A 192 0.26 16.52 7.62
CA PHE A 192 0.25 17.88 8.19
C PHE A 192 0.94 18.93 7.32
N GLU A 193 1.63 18.52 6.26
CA GLU A 193 2.21 19.42 5.28
C GLU A 193 1.25 19.56 4.09
N THR A 194 0.67 20.75 3.90
CA THR A 194 -0.43 20.97 2.95
C THR A 194 -0.16 20.43 1.55
N GLU A 195 1.01 20.73 0.97
CA GLU A 195 1.38 20.25 -0.37
C GLU A 195 1.54 18.73 -0.40
N ARG A 196 2.13 18.13 0.66
CA ARG A 196 2.33 16.70 0.77
C ARG A 196 1.01 15.95 1.02
N ALA A 197 0.10 16.54 1.77
CA ALA A 197 -1.25 15.99 1.97
C ALA A 197 -2.06 16.00 0.66
N ILE A 198 -1.99 17.08 -0.12
CA ILE A 198 -2.59 17.13 -1.46
C ILE A 198 -1.98 16.04 -2.34
N GLN A 199 -0.66 15.94 -2.40
CA GLN A 199 0.03 14.91 -3.17
C GLN A 199 -0.34 13.49 -2.72
N LEU A 200 -0.51 13.25 -1.41
CA LEU A 200 -0.96 11.97 -0.87
C LEU A 200 -2.30 11.54 -1.47
N LEU A 201 -3.29 12.42 -1.45
CA LEU A 201 -4.61 12.11 -2.01
C LEU A 201 -4.55 11.95 -3.54
N GLN A 202 -3.75 12.76 -4.24
CA GLN A 202 -3.54 12.63 -5.69
C GLN A 202 -2.92 11.26 -6.04
N VAL A 203 -1.92 10.81 -5.28
CA VAL A 203 -1.28 9.49 -5.46
C VAL A 203 -2.28 8.37 -5.24
N LEU A 204 -3.06 8.40 -4.16
CA LEU A 204 -4.08 7.39 -3.89
C LEU A 204 -5.12 7.35 -5.01
N LYS A 205 -5.61 8.51 -5.48
CA LYS A 205 -6.55 8.59 -6.62
C LYS A 205 -5.94 8.02 -7.91
N ALA A 206 -4.69 8.35 -8.18
CA ALA A 206 -4.01 7.86 -9.38
C ALA A 206 -3.83 6.34 -9.36
N ILE A 207 -3.41 5.77 -8.22
CA ILE A 207 -3.30 4.30 -8.04
C ILE A 207 -4.68 3.64 -8.24
N CYS A 208 -5.74 4.20 -7.64
CA CYS A 208 -7.09 3.68 -7.80
C CYS A 208 -7.57 3.69 -9.27
N LYS A 209 -7.20 4.73 -10.04
CA LYS A 209 -7.60 4.89 -11.45
C LYS A 209 -6.86 3.98 -12.42
N LEU A 210 -5.58 3.64 -12.16
CA LEU A 210 -4.78 2.79 -13.04
C LEU A 210 -5.53 1.50 -13.39
N GLU A 211 -6.23 0.93 -12.43
CA GLU A 211 -6.91 -0.35 -12.57
C GLU A 211 -8.35 -0.24 -13.11
N ILE A 212 -8.96 0.94 -13.04
CA ILE A 212 -10.31 1.15 -13.58
C ILE A 212 -10.25 1.38 -15.10
N SER A 213 -9.19 2.03 -15.60
CA SER A 213 -9.03 2.36 -17.02
C SER A 213 -8.69 1.16 -17.91
N ASP A 214 -7.97 0.16 -17.39
CA ASP A 214 -7.63 -1.06 -18.13
C ASP A 214 -8.85 -1.98 -18.36
N SER A 215 -9.89 -1.88 -17.55
CA SER A 215 -11.13 -2.66 -17.70
C SER A 215 -12.07 -2.10 -18.77
N SER A 216 -11.96 -0.81 -19.11
CA SER A 216 -12.85 -0.16 -20.10
C SER A 216 -12.36 -0.28 -21.55
N SER A 217 -11.12 -0.72 -21.78
CA SER A 217 -10.57 -0.87 -23.14
C SER A 217 -10.77 -2.25 -23.77
N SER A 218 -11.33 -3.22 -23.05
CA SER A 218 -11.57 -4.59 -23.53
C SER A 218 -13.01 -4.87 -24.01
N ASP A 219 -13.94 -3.91 -23.86
CA ASP A 219 -15.35 -4.09 -24.28
C ASP A 219 -15.66 -3.50 -25.69
N VAL A 220 -14.64 -3.13 -26.46
CA VAL A 220 -14.80 -2.67 -27.87
C VAL A 220 -13.90 -3.49 -28.78
N ALA A 221 -14.30 -4.73 -29.03
CA ALA A 221 -13.83 -5.51 -30.20
C ALA A 221 -14.87 -6.58 -30.57
#